data_bd512cd7ed196bec84a132b9fa63bfad
#
_entry.id   bd512cd7ed196bec84a132b9fa63bfad
#
_cell.length_a   1.000
_cell.length_b   1.000
_cell.length_c   1.000
_cell.angle_alpha   90.00
_cell.angle_beta   90.00
_cell.angle_gamma   90.00
#
_symmetry.space_group_name_H-M   'P 1'
#
loop_
_entity.id
_entity.type
_entity.pdbx_description
1 polymer ?
#
loop_
_entity_poly.entity_id
_entity_poly.type
_entity_poly.pdbx_seq_one_letter_code
_entity_poly.pdbx_strand_id
1 'polypeptide(L)'
;LFCEQKSQLSPSLWFHSSPSLWFSPCGSLVDKYDTLFSDYKRRFSNYMNRTITYHISKSDSGLRIEQFLRRQGYSRQNLTELKKMHESILVNGVWLHLNEHLHTDDTLTIRIQENECSEKIPPTELPLNIIYEDEDILVINKPAGMPIHPSQNNYYNSLANALAWYYEQQGKPFIFRCTNRLDRDTSGLTIIAKHMVSSSILSHMVREHTISREYRAIVRGSVTPPCGTIDAPLSRKPGSIIERTVDFEHGERAVTHYQVLEEKNGHSLVSLHLETGRTHQIRIHMKYLGFPLIGDYLYNPDMEFMSRQALHSYRMQFTHPITGEHMDFIAPLPEDMQVLGFDH
;
A
#
# COMPACT_ATOMS: atom_id res chain seq x y z
N LEU A 1 -42.32 6.98 -51.32
CA LEU A 1 -43.49 6.39 -51.98
C LEU A 1 -43.96 5.16 -51.17
N PHE A 2 -45.14 5.38 -50.57
CA PHE A 2 -46.19 4.39 -50.25
C PHE A 2 -45.83 3.09 -49.50
N CYS A 3 -46.54 2.57 -48.60
CA CYS A 3 -47.83 2.80 -47.93
C CYS A 3 -48.07 1.66 -46.96
N GLU A 4 -48.68 1.96 -45.88
CA GLU A 4 -49.48 1.21 -44.93
C GLU A 4 -50.04 -0.14 -45.35
N GLN A 5 -50.18 -1.08 -44.40
CA GLN A 5 -51.53 -1.51 -44.00
C GLN A 5 -51.58 -2.29 -42.68
N LYS A 6 -52.55 -1.89 -41.90
CA LYS A 6 -53.07 -2.52 -40.67
C LYS A 6 -53.86 -3.80 -40.99
N SER A 7 -53.92 -4.74 -40.05
CA SER A 7 -55.20 -5.34 -39.65
C SER A 7 -55.13 -6.06 -38.31
N GLN A 8 -55.99 -5.60 -37.47
CA GLN A 8 -56.60 -6.10 -36.24
C GLN A 8 -57.09 -7.52 -36.30
N LEU A 9 -57.12 -8.19 -35.15
CA LEU A 9 -58.30 -8.90 -34.58
C LEU A 9 -57.95 -9.42 -33.15
N SER A 10 -58.74 -9.01 -32.18
CA SER A 10 -59.04 -9.65 -30.88
C SER A 10 -60.50 -10.16 -30.94
N PRO A 11 -61.14 -10.78 -29.90
CA PRO A 11 -60.70 -11.23 -28.54
C PRO A 11 -61.33 -12.62 -28.18
N SER A 12 -61.03 -13.18 -27.03
CA SER A 12 -61.97 -13.64 -25.99
C SER A 12 -61.43 -14.74 -25.05
N LEU A 13 -61.38 -14.37 -23.74
CA LEU A 13 -61.90 -15.06 -22.55
C LEU A 13 -61.49 -16.53 -22.27
N TRP A 14 -60.90 -16.76 -21.09
CA TRP A 14 -61.53 -17.29 -19.86
C TRP A 14 -60.58 -17.25 -18.64
N PHE A 15 -61.19 -16.91 -17.52
CA PHE A 15 -60.69 -16.86 -16.15
C PHE A 15 -60.17 -18.21 -15.62
N HIS A 16 -59.09 -18.22 -14.76
CA HIS A 16 -59.18 -18.70 -13.38
C HIS A 16 -57.93 -18.38 -12.55
N SER A 17 -58.18 -17.66 -11.46
CA SER A 17 -57.60 -17.71 -10.09
C SER A 17 -56.08 -17.68 -9.87
N SER A 18 -55.72 -16.58 -9.22
CA SER A 18 -54.45 -16.27 -8.49
C SER A 18 -54.05 -17.33 -7.46
N PRO A 19 -52.76 -17.31 -6.98
CA PRO A 19 -52.43 -16.41 -5.91
C PRO A 19 -51.14 -15.62 -6.08
N SER A 20 -51.21 -14.41 -5.58
CA SER A 20 -50.21 -13.45 -5.22
C SER A 20 -48.81 -13.99 -4.93
N LEU A 21 -47.84 -13.67 -5.80
CA LEU A 21 -46.42 -13.60 -5.44
C LEU A 21 -46.09 -12.12 -5.26
N TRP A 22 -45.86 -11.75 -4.01
CA TRP A 22 -45.38 -10.46 -3.59
C TRP A 22 -43.98 -10.23 -4.19
N PHE A 23 -43.88 -9.21 -5.02
CA PHE A 23 -42.57 -8.62 -5.37
C PHE A 23 -41.99 -7.99 -4.09
N SER A 24 -40.94 -8.61 -3.53
CA SER A 24 -40.07 -7.94 -2.57
C SER A 24 -39.27 -6.89 -3.31
N PRO A 25 -39.17 -5.65 -2.80
CA PRO A 25 -38.36 -4.64 -3.41
C PRO A 25 -36.90 -5.06 -3.31
N CYS A 26 -36.17 -4.81 -4.39
CA CYS A 26 -34.73 -4.97 -4.53
C CYS A 26 -34.03 -4.38 -3.30
N GLY A 27 -33.57 -5.25 -2.39
CA GLY A 27 -32.68 -4.83 -1.31
C GLY A 27 -31.45 -4.17 -1.91
N SER A 28 -31.11 -2.99 -1.42
CA SER A 28 -30.00 -2.21 -1.94
C SER A 28 -28.70 -3.02 -1.87
N LEU A 29 -27.81 -2.83 -2.81
CA LEU A 29 -26.47 -3.43 -2.79
C LEU A 29 -25.76 -3.17 -1.44
N VAL A 30 -26.10 -2.08 -0.77
CA VAL A 30 -25.61 -1.67 0.56
C VAL A 30 -25.97 -2.72 1.63
N ASP A 31 -27.22 -3.24 1.66
CA ASP A 31 -27.65 -4.21 2.68
C ASP A 31 -26.94 -5.57 2.55
N LYS A 32 -26.59 -5.96 1.32
CA LYS A 32 -25.79 -7.18 1.08
C LYS A 32 -24.34 -7.01 1.57
N TYR A 33 -23.76 -5.82 1.47
CA TYR A 33 -22.43 -5.54 1.96
C TYR A 33 -22.37 -5.52 3.49
N ASP A 34 -23.36 -4.91 4.15
CA ASP A 34 -23.40 -4.84 5.62
C ASP A 34 -23.60 -6.23 6.25
N THR A 35 -24.35 -7.11 5.59
CA THR A 35 -24.54 -8.51 6.06
C THR A 35 -23.25 -9.33 5.89
N LEU A 36 -22.57 -9.23 4.75
CA LEU A 36 -21.28 -9.89 4.50
C LEU A 36 -20.20 -9.42 5.49
N PHE A 37 -20.17 -8.13 5.82
CA PHE A 37 -19.23 -7.58 6.80
C PHE A 37 -19.53 -7.99 8.24
N SER A 38 -20.81 -8.09 8.63
CA SER A 38 -21.18 -8.57 9.96
C SER A 38 -20.81 -10.04 10.16
N ASP A 39 -20.96 -10.86 9.12
CA ASP A 39 -20.55 -12.26 9.14
C ASP A 39 -19.02 -12.45 9.11
N TYR A 40 -18.30 -11.55 8.41
CA TYR A 40 -16.85 -11.51 8.39
C TYR A 40 -16.27 -11.23 9.79
N LYS A 41 -16.80 -10.22 10.51
CA LYS A 41 -16.41 -9.93 11.92
C LYS A 41 -16.69 -11.07 12.89
N ARG A 42 -17.73 -11.90 12.66
CA ARG A 42 -18.06 -13.06 13.51
C ARG A 42 -17.15 -14.27 13.30
N ARG A 43 -16.43 -14.34 12.18
CA ARG A 43 -15.59 -15.51 11.84
C ARG A 43 -14.28 -15.59 12.60
N PHE A 44 -13.79 -14.48 13.18
CA PHE A 44 -12.51 -14.46 13.86
C PHE A 44 -12.70 -14.70 15.37
N SER A 45 -12.32 -15.89 15.83
CA SER A 45 -12.20 -16.21 17.26
C SER A 45 -10.85 -15.80 17.85
N ASN A 46 -9.89 -15.42 17.02
CA ASN A 46 -8.52 -15.11 17.40
C ASN A 46 -8.22 -13.63 17.25
N TYR A 47 -7.58 -13.06 18.26
CA TYR A 47 -6.99 -11.72 18.21
C TYR A 47 -5.64 -11.78 17.48
N MET A 48 -5.25 -10.71 16.77
CA MET A 48 -3.86 -10.50 16.48
C MET A 48 -3.20 -10.03 17.78
N ASN A 49 -2.41 -10.90 18.38
CA ASN A 49 -1.70 -10.61 19.62
C ASN A 49 -0.22 -10.42 19.31
N ARG A 50 0.35 -9.29 19.75
CA ARG A 50 1.78 -9.05 19.68
C ARG A 50 2.28 -8.53 21.03
N THR A 51 3.32 -9.17 21.56
CA THR A 51 4.00 -8.74 22.79
C THR A 51 5.38 -8.21 22.44
N ILE A 52 5.65 -6.96 22.81
CA ILE A 52 6.94 -6.31 22.61
C ILE A 52 7.55 -6.03 23.98
N THR A 53 8.80 -6.41 24.19
CA THR A 53 9.50 -6.26 25.47
C THR A 53 10.71 -5.34 25.31
N TYR A 54 10.85 -4.39 26.22
CA TYR A 54 11.99 -3.47 26.32
C TYR A 54 12.68 -3.66 27.68
N HIS A 55 14.00 -3.71 27.65
CA HIS A 55 14.85 -3.63 28.85
C HIS A 55 15.29 -2.20 29.05
N ILE A 56 14.97 -1.61 30.18
CA ILE A 56 15.21 -0.19 30.44
C ILE A 56 16.66 0.03 30.85
N SER A 57 17.37 0.78 30.02
CA SER A 57 18.76 1.13 30.25
C SER A 57 18.90 2.25 31.29
N LYS A 58 20.13 2.46 31.79
CA LYS A 58 20.44 3.56 32.70
C LYS A 58 20.14 4.93 32.06
N SER A 59 20.28 5.06 30.75
CA SER A 59 19.97 6.31 30.01
C SER A 59 18.49 6.62 29.90
N ASP A 60 17.63 5.63 30.05
CA ASP A 60 16.18 5.76 29.95
C ASP A 60 15.49 5.81 31.33
N SER A 61 16.27 5.59 32.40
CA SER A 61 15.78 5.68 33.78
C SER A 61 15.30 7.09 34.10
N GLY A 62 14.17 7.20 34.79
CA GLY A 62 13.52 8.45 35.12
C GLY A 62 12.58 9.00 34.06
N LEU A 63 12.54 8.41 32.86
CA LEU A 63 11.55 8.76 31.85
C LEU A 63 10.17 8.22 32.24
N ARG A 64 9.11 8.97 31.93
CA ARG A 64 7.76 8.40 31.94
C ARG A 64 7.61 7.35 30.83
N ILE A 65 6.81 6.34 31.06
CA ILE A 65 6.51 5.29 30.06
C ILE A 65 6.08 5.92 28.71
N GLU A 66 5.23 6.96 28.75
CA GLU A 66 4.84 7.68 27.54
C GLU A 66 6.04 8.29 26.80
N GLN A 67 6.96 8.92 27.50
CA GLN A 67 8.14 9.55 26.90
C GLN A 67 9.06 8.52 26.27
N PHE A 68 9.27 7.39 26.95
CA PHE A 68 10.06 6.28 26.43
C PHE A 68 9.42 5.72 25.15
N LEU A 69 8.14 5.35 25.18
CA LEU A 69 7.44 4.80 24.01
C LEU A 69 7.41 5.77 22.82
N ARG A 70 7.29 7.08 23.09
CA ARG A 70 7.39 8.10 22.04
C ARG A 70 8.78 8.10 21.37
N ARG A 71 9.85 7.91 22.13
CA ARG A 71 11.21 7.76 21.59
C ARG A 71 11.35 6.48 20.75
N GLN A 72 10.64 5.40 21.12
CA GLN A 72 10.56 4.16 20.35
C GLN A 72 9.67 4.27 19.08
N GLY A 73 9.15 5.45 18.76
CA GLY A 73 8.36 5.68 17.53
C GLY A 73 6.86 5.44 17.67
N TYR A 74 6.34 5.23 18.89
CA TYR A 74 4.90 5.12 19.12
C TYR A 74 4.22 6.46 18.86
N SER A 75 3.15 6.46 18.06
CA SER A 75 2.33 7.65 17.82
C SER A 75 1.44 7.98 19.03
N ARG A 76 0.92 9.22 19.07
CA ARG A 76 -0.08 9.60 20.06
C ARG A 76 -1.31 8.66 20.01
N GLN A 77 -1.72 8.27 18.80
CA GLN A 77 -2.84 7.35 18.60
C GLN A 77 -2.55 5.96 19.19
N ASN A 78 -1.33 5.41 18.95
CA ASN A 78 -0.94 4.12 19.57
C ASN A 78 -1.07 4.18 21.09
N LEU A 79 -0.57 5.23 21.72
CA LEU A 79 -0.64 5.41 23.18
C LEU A 79 -2.10 5.54 23.66
N THR A 80 -2.96 6.18 22.88
CA THR A 80 -4.39 6.30 23.19
C THR A 80 -5.08 4.93 23.11
N GLU A 81 -4.78 4.13 22.11
CA GLU A 81 -5.35 2.79 21.98
C GLU A 81 -4.82 1.85 23.08
N LEU A 82 -3.52 1.89 23.39
CA LEU A 82 -2.96 1.10 24.50
C LEU A 82 -3.64 1.43 25.85
N LYS A 83 -3.96 2.69 26.13
CA LYS A 83 -4.70 3.08 27.37
C LYS A 83 -6.06 2.40 27.50
N LYS A 84 -6.71 2.07 26.39
CA LYS A 84 -8.04 1.42 26.38
C LYS A 84 -7.95 -0.10 26.59
N MET A 85 -6.80 -0.70 26.32
CA MET A 85 -6.59 -2.13 26.40
C MET A 85 -6.19 -2.51 27.83
N HIS A 86 -6.89 -3.49 28.41
CA HIS A 86 -6.56 -4.00 29.73
C HIS A 86 -5.18 -4.70 29.71
N GLU A 87 -4.35 -4.42 30.70
CA GLU A 87 -2.99 -5.01 30.84
C GLU A 87 -2.09 -4.85 29.61
N SER A 88 -2.27 -3.80 28.84
CA SER A 88 -1.46 -3.54 27.65
C SER A 88 -0.05 -3.04 27.97
N ILE A 89 0.17 -2.48 29.16
CA ILE A 89 1.43 -1.85 29.58
C ILE A 89 1.82 -2.44 30.92
N LEU A 90 2.85 -3.28 30.92
CA LEU A 90 3.34 -3.94 32.15
C LEU A 90 4.79 -3.55 32.41
N VAL A 91 5.10 -3.21 33.64
CA VAL A 91 6.50 -3.06 34.10
C VAL A 91 6.75 -4.12 35.16
N ASN A 92 7.73 -4.98 34.92
CA ASN A 92 8.03 -6.14 35.77
C ASN A 92 6.80 -7.01 36.07
N GLY A 93 5.90 -7.14 35.08
CA GLY A 93 4.67 -7.90 35.19
C GLY A 93 3.50 -7.16 35.85
N VAL A 94 3.67 -5.95 36.35
CA VAL A 94 2.65 -5.13 36.98
C VAL A 94 2.05 -4.14 35.98
N TRP A 95 0.73 -4.09 35.86
CA TRP A 95 0.04 -3.12 34.99
C TRP A 95 0.19 -1.69 35.52
N LEU A 96 0.76 -0.81 34.70
CA LEU A 96 0.99 0.57 35.05
C LEU A 96 0.39 1.55 34.04
N HIS A 97 0.25 2.80 34.44
CA HIS A 97 -0.21 3.87 33.57
C HIS A 97 0.96 4.55 32.85
N LEU A 98 0.70 5.18 31.71
CA LEU A 98 1.68 5.85 30.86
C LEU A 98 2.45 7.00 31.54
N ASN A 99 1.93 7.58 32.61
CA ASN A 99 2.55 8.65 33.39
C ASN A 99 3.54 8.15 34.46
N GLU A 100 3.58 6.85 34.73
CA GLU A 100 4.53 6.26 35.66
C GLU A 100 5.97 6.31 35.12
N HIS A 101 6.95 6.30 36.03
CA HIS A 101 8.36 6.42 35.68
C HIS A 101 9.01 5.03 35.58
N LEU A 102 9.92 4.92 34.63
CA LEU A 102 10.76 3.74 34.42
C LEU A 102 12.05 3.86 35.23
N HIS A 103 12.57 2.73 35.72
CA HIS A 103 13.84 2.65 36.42
C HIS A 103 14.81 1.74 35.66
N THR A 104 16.09 1.89 35.95
CA THR A 104 17.13 1.01 35.39
C THR A 104 16.77 -0.46 35.69
N ASP A 105 17.01 -1.35 34.73
CA ASP A 105 16.75 -2.79 34.78
C ASP A 105 15.25 -3.17 34.78
N ASP A 106 14.33 -2.22 34.68
CA ASP A 106 12.91 -2.55 34.47
C ASP A 106 12.72 -3.27 33.12
N THR A 107 11.78 -4.21 33.12
CA THR A 107 11.28 -4.89 31.92
C THR A 107 9.91 -4.32 31.58
N LEU A 108 9.84 -3.47 30.55
CA LEU A 108 8.60 -2.90 30.03
C LEU A 108 8.04 -3.82 28.95
N THR A 109 6.84 -4.35 29.15
CA THR A 109 6.13 -5.21 28.20
C THR A 109 4.90 -4.50 27.66
N ILE A 110 4.81 -4.40 26.34
CA ILE A 110 3.64 -3.84 25.64
C ILE A 110 2.89 -4.97 24.94
N ARG A 111 1.61 -5.14 25.28
CA ARG A 111 0.71 -6.09 24.64
C ARG A 111 -0.22 -5.36 23.68
N ILE A 112 -0.16 -5.73 22.42
CA ILE A 112 -1.01 -5.20 21.36
C ILE A 112 -2.05 -6.26 21.03
N GLN A 113 -3.32 -5.91 21.07
CA GLN A 113 -4.42 -6.77 20.69
C GLN A 113 -5.28 -6.07 19.66
N GLU A 114 -5.34 -6.61 18.46
CA GLU A 114 -6.17 -6.10 17.38
C GLU A 114 -7.14 -7.20 16.94
N ASN A 115 -8.44 -6.91 17.00
CA ASN A 115 -9.53 -7.80 16.62
C ASN A 115 -10.36 -7.27 15.45
N GLU A 116 -9.92 -6.16 14.87
CA GLU A 116 -10.61 -5.52 13.77
C GLU A 116 -10.01 -5.94 12.42
N CYS A 117 -10.84 -5.87 11.39
CA CYS A 117 -10.43 -6.03 10.01
C CYS A 117 -10.61 -4.71 9.27
N SER A 118 -9.86 -4.52 8.19
CA SER A 118 -10.05 -3.34 7.33
C SER A 118 -11.48 -3.29 6.80
N GLU A 119 -12.20 -2.24 7.17
CA GLU A 119 -13.55 -2.02 6.65
C GLU A 119 -13.53 -1.81 5.13
N LYS A 120 -14.55 -2.33 4.45
CA LYS A 120 -14.76 -2.16 2.99
C LYS A 120 -13.64 -2.75 2.10
N ILE A 121 -12.85 -3.69 2.61
CA ILE A 121 -11.89 -4.46 1.82
C ILE A 121 -12.36 -5.92 1.75
N PRO A 122 -13.11 -6.32 0.71
CA PRO A 122 -13.56 -7.69 0.58
C PRO A 122 -12.37 -8.63 0.32
N PRO A 123 -12.25 -9.74 1.05
CA PRO A 123 -11.25 -10.76 0.79
C PRO A 123 -11.41 -11.32 -0.63
N THR A 124 -10.30 -11.40 -1.35
CA THR A 124 -10.30 -11.94 -2.71
C THR A 124 -9.04 -12.78 -2.93
N GLU A 125 -9.20 -14.00 -3.42
CA GLU A 125 -8.10 -14.86 -3.78
C GLU A 125 -7.35 -14.30 -4.98
N LEU A 126 -6.14 -13.81 -4.74
CA LEU A 126 -5.25 -13.24 -5.74
C LEU A 126 -3.81 -13.72 -5.47
N PRO A 127 -2.98 -13.81 -6.51
CA PRO A 127 -1.58 -14.23 -6.32
C PRO A 127 -0.81 -13.23 -5.46
N LEU A 128 -0.09 -13.73 -4.46
CA LEU A 128 0.82 -12.98 -3.60
C LEU A 128 2.23 -13.54 -3.74
N ASN A 129 3.20 -12.65 -3.93
CA ASN A 129 4.61 -12.98 -3.85
C ASN A 129 5.19 -12.35 -2.59
N ILE A 130 5.13 -13.11 -1.48
CA ILE A 130 5.66 -12.71 -0.17
C ILE A 130 7.14 -13.01 -0.15
N ILE A 131 7.97 -11.96 -0.02
CA ILE A 131 9.44 -12.06 0.08
C ILE A 131 9.88 -12.31 1.53
N TYR A 132 9.17 -11.69 2.47
CA TYR A 132 9.45 -11.83 3.90
C TYR A 132 8.18 -11.63 4.71
N GLU A 133 8.02 -12.39 5.76
CA GLU A 133 6.97 -12.22 6.76
C GLU A 133 7.48 -12.62 8.14
N ASP A 134 7.20 -11.77 9.13
CA ASP A 134 7.34 -12.09 10.55
C ASP A 134 6.11 -11.65 11.36
N GLU A 135 6.25 -11.42 12.65
CA GLU A 135 5.15 -10.98 13.52
C GLU A 135 4.80 -9.50 13.32
N ASP A 136 5.68 -8.69 12.75
CA ASP A 136 5.60 -7.22 12.74
C ASP A 136 5.39 -6.64 11.34
N ILE A 137 5.96 -7.27 10.31
CA ILE A 137 5.93 -6.76 8.93
C ILE A 137 5.72 -7.88 7.88
N LEU A 138 5.29 -7.45 6.69
CA LEU A 138 5.37 -8.21 5.45
C LEU A 138 6.13 -7.38 4.39
N VAL A 139 7.00 -8.03 3.62
CA VAL A 139 7.58 -7.47 2.40
C VAL A 139 7.08 -8.27 1.20
N ILE A 140 6.51 -7.58 0.24
CA ILE A 140 5.84 -8.18 -0.92
C ILE A 140 6.46 -7.65 -2.20
N ASN A 141 6.73 -8.53 -3.15
CA ASN A 141 6.98 -8.18 -4.54
C ASN A 141 5.63 -8.08 -5.26
N LYS A 142 5.06 -6.87 -5.31
CA LYS A 142 3.76 -6.61 -5.91
C LYS A 142 3.82 -6.78 -7.44
N PRO A 143 2.92 -7.55 -8.06
CA PRO A 143 2.82 -7.59 -9.51
C PRO A 143 2.33 -6.25 -10.08
N ALA A 144 2.61 -6.01 -11.36
CA ALA A 144 1.95 -4.94 -12.11
C ALA A 144 0.45 -5.24 -12.30
N GLY A 145 -0.36 -4.22 -12.61
CA GLY A 145 -1.81 -4.36 -12.79
C GLY A 145 -2.61 -4.45 -11.48
N MET A 146 -1.94 -4.53 -10.33
CA MET A 146 -2.57 -4.64 -9.00
C MET A 146 -2.42 -3.32 -8.24
N PRO A 147 -3.51 -2.58 -7.97
CA PRO A 147 -3.45 -1.40 -7.09
C PRO A 147 -3.19 -1.81 -5.63
N ILE A 148 -2.67 -0.87 -4.84
CA ILE A 148 -2.44 -1.11 -3.40
C ILE A 148 -3.76 -1.21 -2.62
N HIS A 149 -4.69 -0.30 -2.88
CA HIS A 149 -6.02 -0.25 -2.23
C HIS A 149 -7.14 -0.41 -3.25
N PRO A 150 -8.31 -0.89 -2.84
CA PRO A 150 -9.52 -0.81 -3.65
C PRO A 150 -9.78 0.63 -4.12
N SER A 151 -10.20 0.75 -5.36
CA SER A 151 -10.52 2.03 -6.00
C SER A 151 -11.63 1.85 -7.03
N GLN A 152 -12.14 2.93 -7.61
CA GLN A 152 -13.10 2.86 -8.69
C GLN A 152 -12.59 1.93 -9.81
N ASN A 153 -13.39 0.98 -10.23
CA ASN A 153 -13.08 -0.09 -11.20
C ASN A 153 -12.05 -1.14 -10.74
N ASN A 154 -11.57 -1.07 -9.51
CA ASN A 154 -10.59 -2.01 -8.93
C ASN A 154 -11.00 -2.39 -7.50
N TYR A 155 -12.24 -2.88 -7.34
CA TYR A 155 -12.82 -3.12 -6.02
C TYR A 155 -12.32 -4.43 -5.38
N TYR A 156 -11.99 -5.43 -6.22
CA TYR A 156 -11.67 -6.80 -5.79
C TYR A 156 -10.28 -7.28 -6.20
N ASN A 157 -9.47 -6.45 -6.84
CA ASN A 157 -8.19 -6.85 -7.42
C ASN A 157 -6.99 -6.07 -6.85
N SER A 158 -7.09 -5.56 -5.64
CA SER A 158 -5.99 -4.83 -4.98
C SER A 158 -5.16 -5.73 -4.07
N LEU A 159 -3.95 -5.28 -3.74
CA LEU A 159 -3.10 -5.94 -2.75
C LEU A 159 -3.79 -6.07 -1.38
N ALA A 160 -4.58 -5.08 -1.00
CA ALA A 160 -5.38 -5.12 0.22
C ALA A 160 -6.41 -6.25 0.22
N ASN A 161 -7.07 -6.51 -0.93
CA ASN A 161 -8.00 -7.64 -1.07
C ASN A 161 -7.28 -8.99 -0.96
N ALA A 162 -6.12 -9.13 -1.62
CA ALA A 162 -5.30 -10.34 -1.56
C ALA A 162 -4.85 -10.67 -0.14
N LEU A 163 -4.40 -9.66 0.61
CA LEU A 163 -3.97 -9.84 2.00
C LEU A 163 -5.14 -10.07 2.95
N ALA A 164 -6.29 -9.44 2.72
CA ALA A 164 -7.49 -9.74 3.49
C ALA A 164 -7.87 -11.23 3.36
N TRP A 165 -7.81 -11.79 2.15
CA TRP A 165 -8.04 -13.20 1.91
C TRP A 165 -6.96 -14.09 2.54
N TYR A 166 -5.68 -13.74 2.39
CA TYR A 166 -4.55 -14.47 2.96
C TYR A 166 -4.66 -14.65 4.49
N TYR A 167 -5.05 -13.59 5.22
CA TYR A 167 -5.24 -13.67 6.66
C TYR A 167 -6.58 -14.32 7.05
N GLU A 168 -7.62 -14.17 6.25
CA GLU A 168 -8.89 -14.87 6.46
C GLU A 168 -8.70 -16.38 6.43
N GLN A 169 -7.91 -16.92 5.50
CA GLN A 169 -7.60 -18.35 5.43
C GLN A 169 -6.85 -18.85 6.67
N GLN A 170 -6.14 -17.97 7.37
CA GLN A 170 -5.47 -18.29 8.63
C GLN A 170 -6.37 -18.07 9.86
N GLY A 171 -7.61 -17.64 9.69
CA GLY A 171 -8.52 -17.29 10.79
C GLY A 171 -8.05 -16.09 11.62
N LYS A 172 -7.24 -15.19 11.05
CA LYS A 172 -6.66 -14.03 11.74
C LYS A 172 -7.31 -12.73 11.27
N PRO A 173 -7.67 -11.81 12.18
CA PRO A 173 -8.07 -10.46 11.80
C PRO A 173 -6.88 -9.71 11.22
N PHE A 174 -7.12 -8.84 10.26
CA PHE A 174 -6.06 -8.07 9.63
C PHE A 174 -6.52 -6.67 9.20
N ILE A 175 -5.80 -5.66 9.65
CA ILE A 175 -5.95 -4.28 9.18
C ILE A 175 -4.83 -3.98 8.19
N PHE A 176 -5.20 -3.66 6.96
CA PHE A 176 -4.25 -3.35 5.90
C PHE A 176 -3.56 -2.00 6.13
N ARG A 177 -2.23 -2.03 6.30
CA ARG A 177 -1.40 -0.83 6.55
C ARG A 177 -0.17 -0.84 5.65
N CYS A 178 -0.29 -0.25 4.48
CA CYS A 178 0.81 -0.11 3.53
C CYS A 178 1.60 1.17 3.81
N THR A 179 2.91 1.07 3.97
CA THR A 179 3.79 2.21 4.30
C THR A 179 4.30 2.96 3.09
N ASN A 180 4.49 2.29 1.96
CA ASN A 180 4.93 2.88 0.69
C ASN A 180 3.99 2.44 -0.44
N ARG A 181 3.33 3.41 -1.07
CA ARG A 181 2.43 3.11 -2.17
C ARG A 181 3.19 2.99 -3.49
N LEU A 182 2.80 2.01 -4.28
CA LEU A 182 3.18 1.88 -5.68
C LEU A 182 1.96 2.16 -6.56
N ASP A 183 2.18 2.70 -7.74
CA ASP A 183 1.12 2.83 -8.74
C ASP A 183 0.60 1.44 -9.15
N ARG A 184 -0.62 1.36 -9.69
CA ARG A 184 -1.24 0.10 -10.10
C ARG A 184 -0.27 -0.75 -10.96
N ASP A 185 0.31 -0.13 -11.98
CA ASP A 185 1.13 -0.81 -12.97
C ASP A 185 2.64 -0.77 -12.67
N THR A 186 3.04 -0.21 -11.52
CA THR A 186 4.40 -0.31 -10.99
C THR A 186 4.51 -1.61 -10.20
N SER A 187 5.47 -2.45 -10.54
CA SER A 187 5.80 -3.69 -9.84
C SER A 187 6.89 -3.49 -8.77
N GLY A 188 7.12 -4.52 -7.93
CA GLY A 188 8.23 -4.55 -6.99
C GLY A 188 7.87 -4.38 -5.53
N LEU A 189 8.88 -4.07 -4.73
CA LEU A 189 8.84 -4.15 -3.27
C LEU A 189 7.92 -3.12 -2.62
N THR A 190 7.11 -3.62 -1.70
CA THR A 190 6.29 -2.81 -0.78
C THR A 190 6.27 -3.42 0.61
N ILE A 191 6.20 -2.59 1.66
CA ILE A 191 6.15 -3.00 3.06
C ILE A 191 4.73 -2.82 3.59
N ILE A 192 4.24 -3.86 4.26
CA ILE A 192 2.97 -3.87 4.97
C ILE A 192 3.26 -4.05 6.45
N ALA A 193 2.75 -3.17 7.28
CA ALA A 193 2.80 -3.29 8.73
C ALA A 193 1.66 -4.19 9.23
N LYS A 194 1.98 -5.15 10.10
CA LYS A 194 0.99 -6.12 10.61
C LYS A 194 0.18 -5.59 11.79
N HIS A 195 0.70 -4.62 12.53
CA HIS A 195 0.01 -4.00 13.67
C HIS A 195 0.28 -2.49 13.76
N MET A 196 -0.48 -1.81 14.63
CA MET A 196 -0.48 -0.34 14.74
C MET A 196 0.88 0.25 15.11
N VAL A 197 1.72 -0.45 15.89
CA VAL A 197 3.02 0.06 16.33
C VAL A 197 4.02 -0.02 15.19
N SER A 198 4.18 -1.17 14.52
CA SER A 198 5.04 -1.28 13.34
C SER A 198 4.66 -0.28 12.24
N SER A 199 3.34 -0.05 12.04
CA SER A 199 2.84 0.96 11.10
C SER A 199 3.27 2.39 11.47
N SER A 200 3.24 2.72 12.75
CA SER A 200 3.64 4.05 13.25
C SER A 200 5.14 4.28 13.06
N ILE A 201 5.95 3.29 13.44
CA ILE A 201 7.42 3.37 13.33
C ILE A 201 7.84 3.46 11.86
N LEU A 202 7.32 2.58 11.01
CA LEU A 202 7.62 2.61 9.57
C LEU A 202 7.16 3.94 8.92
N SER A 203 6.00 4.47 9.31
CA SER A 203 5.54 5.78 8.83
C SER A 203 6.44 6.93 9.29
N HIS A 204 7.04 6.82 10.49
CA HIS A 204 8.05 7.77 10.95
C HIS A 204 9.32 7.63 10.10
N MET A 205 9.82 6.41 9.89
CA MET A 205 11.00 6.15 9.06
C MET A 205 10.85 6.66 7.62
N VAL A 206 9.65 6.57 7.03
CA VAL A 206 9.37 7.15 5.71
C VAL A 206 9.50 8.67 5.74
N ARG A 207 8.98 9.34 6.79
CA ARG A 207 9.09 10.81 6.92
C ARG A 207 10.52 11.29 7.14
N GLU A 208 11.31 10.54 7.92
CA GLU A 208 12.73 10.83 8.20
C GLU A 208 13.68 10.33 7.10
N HIS A 209 13.12 9.79 6.00
CA HIS A 209 13.88 9.27 4.86
C HIS A 209 14.91 8.18 5.22
N THR A 210 14.62 7.39 6.27
CA THR A 210 15.49 6.28 6.72
C THR A 210 15.17 4.94 6.05
N ILE A 211 14.14 4.89 5.19
CA ILE A 211 13.87 3.77 4.28
C ILE A 211 14.46 4.11 2.92
N SER A 212 15.54 3.44 2.54
CA SER A 212 16.11 3.55 1.20
C SER A 212 15.29 2.74 0.20
N ARG A 213 14.91 3.37 -0.90
CA ARG A 213 14.12 2.75 -1.98
C ARG A 213 14.79 3.01 -3.31
N GLU A 214 15.20 1.96 -3.95
CA GLU A 214 15.77 2.00 -5.29
C GLU A 214 14.78 1.46 -6.30
N TYR A 215 14.61 2.18 -7.39
CA TYR A 215 13.77 1.78 -8.51
C TYR A 215 14.60 1.53 -9.75
N ARG A 216 14.14 0.66 -10.62
CA ARG A 216 14.62 0.49 -11.99
C ARG A 216 13.55 0.98 -12.94
N ALA A 217 13.96 1.79 -13.90
CA ALA A 217 13.10 2.24 -14.99
C ALA A 217 13.79 2.09 -16.33
N ILE A 218 13.04 1.76 -17.36
CA ILE A 218 13.53 1.82 -18.74
C ILE A 218 12.90 3.05 -19.39
N VAL A 219 13.76 3.92 -19.89
CA VAL A 219 13.38 5.19 -20.51
C VAL A 219 13.79 5.24 -21.99
N ARG A 220 13.08 6.04 -22.76
CA ARG A 220 13.41 6.27 -24.18
C ARG A 220 14.60 7.19 -24.31
N GLY A 221 15.58 6.82 -25.13
CA GLY A 221 16.76 7.63 -25.44
C GLY A 221 17.96 7.35 -24.55
N SER A 222 19.11 7.96 -24.91
CA SER A 222 20.34 7.95 -24.13
C SER A 222 20.34 9.12 -23.17
N VAL A 223 20.20 8.85 -21.86
CA VAL A 223 20.05 9.88 -20.84
C VAL A 223 21.35 10.67 -20.65
N THR A 224 21.30 11.96 -20.90
CA THR A 224 22.44 12.87 -20.74
C THR A 224 22.06 14.06 -19.87
N PRO A 225 22.83 14.34 -18.78
CA PRO A 225 23.98 13.59 -18.26
C PRO A 225 23.58 12.21 -17.71
N PRO A 226 24.54 11.24 -17.57
CA PRO A 226 24.22 9.86 -17.16
C PRO A 226 23.83 9.72 -15.68
N CYS A 227 24.01 10.75 -14.88
CA CYS A 227 23.55 10.81 -13.49
C CYS A 227 23.20 12.24 -13.11
N GLY A 228 22.32 12.37 -12.12
CA GLY A 228 21.93 13.69 -11.65
C GLY A 228 20.81 13.66 -10.62
N THR A 229 20.32 14.85 -10.28
CA THR A 229 19.20 15.05 -9.36
C THR A 229 18.15 15.91 -10.04
N ILE A 230 16.91 15.47 -10.00
CA ILE A 230 15.75 16.20 -10.45
C ILE A 230 15.05 16.75 -9.21
N ASP A 231 15.17 18.05 -8.95
CA ASP A 231 14.44 18.78 -7.90
C ASP A 231 13.38 19.64 -8.59
N ALA A 232 12.19 19.06 -8.78
CA ALA A 232 11.11 19.70 -9.54
C ALA A 232 9.77 19.42 -8.84
N PRO A 233 9.14 20.45 -8.24
CA PRO A 233 7.90 20.28 -7.49
C PRO A 233 6.76 19.78 -8.36
N LEU A 234 5.86 18.98 -7.77
CA LEU A 234 4.76 18.33 -8.48
C LEU A 234 3.40 18.76 -7.96
N SER A 235 2.49 19.06 -8.88
CA SER A 235 1.08 19.30 -8.60
C SER A 235 0.17 18.41 -9.45
N ARG A 236 -1.13 18.51 -9.18
CA ARG A 236 -2.14 17.92 -10.06
C ARG A 236 -2.26 18.78 -11.31
N LYS A 237 -2.18 18.17 -12.49
CA LYS A 237 -2.37 18.86 -13.77
C LYS A 237 -3.78 19.46 -13.82
N PRO A 238 -3.92 20.76 -14.12
CA PRO A 238 -5.24 21.39 -14.28
C PRO A 238 -6.13 20.63 -15.26
N GLY A 239 -7.39 20.40 -14.87
CA GLY A 239 -8.36 19.66 -15.71
C GLY A 239 -8.21 18.14 -15.70
N SER A 240 -7.23 17.56 -15.00
CA SER A 240 -7.07 16.11 -14.88
C SER A 240 -7.30 15.60 -13.46
N ILE A 241 -7.97 14.44 -13.35
CA ILE A 241 -8.18 13.76 -12.07
C ILE A 241 -6.93 12.93 -11.70
N ILE A 242 -6.21 12.40 -12.69
CA ILE A 242 -5.13 11.43 -12.49
C ILE A 242 -3.73 12.02 -12.80
N GLU A 243 -3.60 12.83 -13.83
CA GLU A 243 -2.30 13.33 -14.25
C GLU A 243 -1.68 14.28 -13.22
N ARG A 244 -0.35 14.25 -13.17
CA ARG A 244 0.49 15.18 -12.41
C ARG A 244 1.38 15.95 -13.39
N THR A 245 1.91 17.09 -12.96
CA THR A 245 2.82 17.92 -13.73
C THR A 245 3.85 18.58 -12.83
N VAL A 246 4.98 19.01 -13.40
CA VAL A 246 5.91 19.90 -12.72
C VAL A 246 5.26 21.27 -12.57
N ASP A 247 5.33 21.83 -11.36
CA ASP A 247 4.72 23.11 -11.03
C ASP A 247 5.58 23.80 -9.97
N PHE A 248 6.33 24.80 -10.38
CA PHE A 248 7.25 25.54 -9.51
C PHE A 248 6.55 26.58 -8.62
N GLU A 249 5.30 26.92 -8.91
CA GLU A 249 4.56 27.93 -8.15
C GLU A 249 3.74 27.29 -7.01
N HIS A 250 3.08 26.15 -7.27
CA HIS A 250 2.12 25.55 -6.34
C HIS A 250 2.41 24.07 -6.07
N GLY A 251 3.48 23.51 -6.64
CA GLY A 251 3.82 22.09 -6.52
C GLY A 251 4.38 21.74 -5.13
N GLU A 252 4.14 20.51 -4.70
CA GLU A 252 4.78 19.93 -3.54
C GLU A 252 6.22 19.51 -3.88
N ARG A 253 7.18 19.79 -2.97
CA ARG A 253 8.59 19.38 -3.13
C ARG A 253 8.68 17.91 -3.56
N ALA A 254 9.44 17.66 -4.61
CA ALA A 254 9.72 16.33 -5.14
C ALA A 254 11.17 16.26 -5.63
N VAL A 255 11.93 15.27 -5.12
CA VAL A 255 13.35 15.09 -5.46
C VAL A 255 13.62 13.65 -5.81
N THR A 256 14.25 13.44 -6.97
CA THR A 256 14.65 12.13 -7.52
C THR A 256 16.11 12.18 -7.96
N HIS A 257 16.93 11.28 -7.44
CA HIS A 257 18.28 11.03 -7.93
C HIS A 257 18.23 9.91 -8.96
N TYR A 258 19.00 10.06 -10.04
CA TYR A 258 19.05 9.04 -11.08
C TYR A 258 20.50 8.75 -11.52
N GLN A 259 20.70 7.51 -11.97
CA GLN A 259 21.95 7.03 -12.56
C GLN A 259 21.64 6.05 -13.69
N VAL A 260 22.20 6.29 -14.86
CA VAL A 260 22.14 5.34 -15.98
C VAL A 260 23.02 4.14 -15.64
N LEU A 261 22.48 2.96 -15.80
CA LEU A 261 23.18 1.70 -15.57
C LEU A 261 23.67 1.10 -16.86
N GLU A 262 22.81 1.10 -17.87
CA GLU A 262 23.08 0.51 -19.17
C GLU A 262 22.31 1.25 -20.26
N GLU A 263 22.88 1.34 -21.45
CA GLU A 263 22.22 1.86 -22.65
C GLU A 263 22.21 0.80 -23.74
N LYS A 264 21.04 0.59 -24.35
CA LYS A 264 20.82 -0.45 -25.33
C LYS A 264 19.69 -0.09 -26.29
N ASN A 265 19.90 -0.23 -27.58
CA ASN A 265 18.88 -0.06 -28.62
C ASN A 265 18.09 1.26 -28.52
N GLY A 266 18.78 2.38 -28.20
CA GLY A 266 18.15 3.71 -28.08
C GLY A 266 17.32 3.89 -26.80
N HIS A 267 17.54 3.04 -25.79
CA HIS A 267 16.89 3.11 -24.47
C HIS A 267 17.95 3.06 -23.38
N SER A 268 17.61 3.58 -22.19
CA SER A 268 18.45 3.53 -21.01
C SER A 268 17.75 2.80 -19.86
N LEU A 269 18.44 1.87 -19.21
CA LEU A 269 18.07 1.36 -17.90
C LEU A 269 18.62 2.31 -16.84
N VAL A 270 17.74 2.82 -16.00
CA VAL A 270 18.07 3.85 -15.01
C VAL A 270 17.76 3.37 -13.60
N SER A 271 18.72 3.54 -12.68
CA SER A 271 18.52 3.43 -11.24
C SER A 271 18.02 4.76 -10.70
N LEU A 272 16.98 4.73 -9.87
CA LEU A 272 16.39 5.93 -9.28
C LEU A 272 16.21 5.79 -7.77
N HIS A 273 16.59 6.83 -7.04
CA HIS A 273 16.43 6.93 -5.60
C HIS A 273 15.57 8.14 -5.25
N LEU A 274 14.64 7.95 -4.33
CA LEU A 274 13.65 8.97 -3.97
C LEU A 274 13.93 9.56 -2.59
N GLU A 275 14.09 10.89 -2.50
CA GLU A 275 13.94 11.60 -1.22
C GLU A 275 12.48 11.78 -0.83
N THR A 276 11.60 11.95 -1.79
CA THR A 276 10.17 12.17 -1.61
C THR A 276 9.37 11.07 -2.33
N GLY A 277 8.10 10.89 -2.01
CA GLY A 277 7.23 9.85 -2.62
C GLY A 277 5.92 10.43 -3.15
N ARG A 278 5.98 11.37 -4.10
CA ARG A 278 4.78 11.96 -4.71
C ARG A 278 4.16 11.04 -5.75
N THR A 279 2.86 11.17 -5.95
CA THR A 279 2.14 10.38 -6.96
C THR A 279 2.78 10.58 -8.34
N HIS A 280 3.10 9.49 -9.04
CA HIS A 280 3.73 9.46 -10.35
C HIS A 280 5.10 10.15 -10.43
N GLN A 281 5.78 10.37 -9.31
CA GLN A 281 6.98 11.21 -9.24
C GLN A 281 8.05 10.83 -10.27
N ILE A 282 8.52 9.59 -10.29
CA ILE A 282 9.56 9.11 -11.22
C ILE A 282 9.09 9.33 -12.68
N ARG A 283 7.86 8.99 -12.98
CA ARG A 283 7.28 9.06 -14.34
C ARG A 283 7.31 10.48 -14.90
N ILE A 284 6.96 11.44 -14.02
CA ILE A 284 6.95 12.86 -14.41
C ILE A 284 8.36 13.43 -14.46
N HIS A 285 9.20 13.12 -13.49
CA HIS A 285 10.57 13.60 -13.44
C HIS A 285 11.37 13.15 -14.65
N MET A 286 11.27 11.89 -15.05
CA MET A 286 11.96 11.41 -16.25
C MET A 286 11.37 12.01 -17.53
N LYS A 287 10.06 12.23 -17.60
CA LYS A 287 9.46 12.99 -18.69
C LYS A 287 9.93 14.44 -18.73
N TYR A 288 10.02 15.11 -17.59
CA TYR A 288 10.50 16.49 -17.47
C TYR A 288 11.97 16.61 -17.91
N LEU A 289 12.79 15.60 -17.62
CA LEU A 289 14.17 15.53 -18.09
C LEU A 289 14.27 15.29 -19.61
N GLY A 290 13.17 14.94 -20.28
CA GLY A 290 13.12 14.64 -21.72
C GLY A 290 13.23 13.13 -22.05
N PHE A 291 13.31 12.26 -21.05
CA PHE A 291 13.47 10.81 -21.20
C PHE A 291 12.30 10.05 -20.54
N PRO A 292 11.10 10.09 -21.13
CA PRO A 292 9.93 9.42 -20.51
C PRO A 292 10.10 7.90 -20.48
N LEU A 293 9.46 7.25 -19.50
CA LEU A 293 9.43 5.80 -19.39
C LEU A 293 8.71 5.18 -20.60
N ILE A 294 9.23 4.06 -21.10
CA ILE A 294 8.53 3.29 -22.14
C ILE A 294 7.25 2.67 -21.55
N GLY A 295 6.23 2.48 -22.36
CA GLY A 295 4.95 1.89 -21.98
C GLY A 295 4.12 2.72 -20.99
N ASP A 296 4.50 3.96 -20.72
CA ASP A 296 3.73 4.84 -19.84
C ASP A 296 2.57 5.50 -20.59
N TYR A 297 1.41 4.84 -20.58
CA TYR A 297 0.21 5.28 -21.30
C TYR A 297 -0.22 6.73 -20.98
N LEU A 298 0.17 7.26 -19.82
CA LEU A 298 -0.26 8.58 -19.36
C LEU A 298 0.74 9.69 -19.75
N TYR A 299 2.04 9.37 -19.72
CA TYR A 299 3.10 10.35 -19.91
C TYR A 299 3.95 10.12 -21.17
N ASN A 300 3.91 8.93 -21.72
CA ASN A 300 4.52 8.51 -22.98
C ASN A 300 3.66 7.41 -23.61
N PRO A 301 2.68 7.75 -24.46
CA PRO A 301 1.73 6.79 -25.00
C PRO A 301 2.31 5.81 -26.02
N ASP A 302 3.63 5.78 -26.19
CA ASP A 302 4.34 4.80 -26.99
C ASP A 302 4.34 3.44 -26.26
N MET A 303 3.58 2.50 -26.80
CA MET A 303 3.36 1.15 -26.24
C MET A 303 4.06 0.06 -27.08
N GLU A 304 5.07 0.42 -27.87
CA GLU A 304 5.73 -0.52 -28.78
C GLU A 304 6.37 -1.71 -28.07
N PHE A 305 7.06 -1.44 -26.95
CA PHE A 305 7.83 -2.46 -26.23
C PHE A 305 7.13 -2.98 -24.97
N MET A 306 6.28 -2.18 -24.36
CA MET A 306 5.60 -2.52 -23.10
C MET A 306 4.18 -1.95 -23.06
N SER A 307 3.26 -2.68 -22.42
CA SER A 307 1.86 -2.27 -22.20
C SER A 307 1.63 -1.52 -20.88
N ARG A 308 2.69 -1.24 -20.13
CA ARG A 308 2.68 -0.50 -18.85
C ARG A 308 3.97 0.30 -18.69
N GLN A 309 3.97 1.29 -17.78
CA GLN A 309 5.22 1.99 -17.46
C GLN A 309 6.30 1.01 -17.00
N ALA A 310 7.46 1.05 -17.65
CA ALA A 310 8.65 0.29 -17.29
C ALA A 310 9.24 0.82 -15.98
N LEU A 311 8.59 0.51 -14.86
CA LEU A 311 8.98 0.95 -13.52
C LEU A 311 8.81 -0.18 -12.53
N HIS A 312 9.88 -0.42 -11.74
CA HIS A 312 9.96 -1.49 -10.78
C HIS A 312 10.64 -1.03 -9.49
N SER A 313 10.05 -1.28 -8.33
CA SER A 313 10.65 -1.05 -7.01
C SER A 313 11.62 -2.19 -6.73
N TYR A 314 12.89 -1.98 -7.07
CA TYR A 314 13.92 -3.02 -7.19
C TYR A 314 14.52 -3.42 -5.85
N ARG A 315 14.97 -2.44 -5.05
CA ARG A 315 15.63 -2.71 -3.76
C ARG A 315 15.06 -1.84 -2.67
N MET A 316 14.99 -2.40 -1.47
CA MET A 316 14.50 -1.70 -0.29
C MET A 316 15.33 -2.05 0.92
N GLN A 317 15.87 -1.02 1.60
CA GLN A 317 16.69 -1.16 2.79
C GLN A 317 16.13 -0.31 3.92
N PHE A 318 16.02 -0.88 5.11
CA PHE A 318 15.52 -0.20 6.29
C PHE A 318 15.92 -0.94 7.57
N THR A 319 15.74 -0.30 8.71
CA THR A 319 15.87 -0.94 10.02
C THR A 319 14.53 -1.56 10.40
N HIS A 320 14.51 -2.82 10.82
CA HIS A 320 13.30 -3.47 11.27
C HIS A 320 12.64 -2.70 12.42
N PRO A 321 11.32 -2.40 12.37
CA PRO A 321 10.69 -1.44 13.28
C PRO A 321 10.68 -1.90 14.76
N ILE A 322 10.81 -3.19 15.02
CA ILE A 322 10.75 -3.74 16.39
C ILE A 322 12.09 -4.32 16.82
N THR A 323 12.75 -5.15 15.98
CA THR A 323 14.00 -5.81 16.35
C THR A 323 15.22 -4.92 16.21
N GLY A 324 15.14 -3.86 15.39
CA GLY A 324 16.27 -2.98 15.08
C GLY A 324 17.29 -3.59 14.09
N GLU A 325 17.03 -4.78 13.55
CA GLU A 325 17.89 -5.44 12.57
C GLU A 325 17.89 -4.70 11.23
N HIS A 326 19.03 -4.72 10.56
CA HIS A 326 19.13 -4.18 9.19
C HIS A 326 18.49 -5.15 8.20
N MET A 327 17.52 -4.64 7.42
CA MET A 327 16.80 -5.39 6.39
C MET A 327 17.20 -4.90 5.01
N ASP A 328 17.46 -5.81 4.09
CA ASP A 328 17.83 -5.53 2.70
C ASP A 328 17.16 -6.54 1.76
N PHE A 329 16.24 -6.06 0.93
CA PHE A 329 15.47 -6.90 0.01
C PHE A 329 15.67 -6.44 -1.42
N ILE A 330 15.77 -7.41 -2.34
CA ILE A 330 15.85 -7.20 -3.78
C ILE A 330 14.73 -7.99 -4.45
N ALA A 331 14.00 -7.34 -5.35
CA ALA A 331 13.09 -7.99 -6.29
C ALA A 331 13.72 -7.91 -7.69
N PRO A 332 14.06 -9.04 -8.33
CA PRO A 332 14.60 -9.04 -9.68
C PRO A 332 13.68 -8.36 -10.68
N LEU A 333 14.24 -7.82 -11.77
CA LEU A 333 13.46 -7.25 -12.86
C LEU A 333 12.44 -8.28 -13.37
N PRO A 334 11.17 -7.91 -13.51
CA PRO A 334 10.16 -8.80 -14.05
C PRO A 334 10.37 -9.05 -15.54
N GLU A 335 9.92 -10.21 -16.04
CA GLU A 335 10.14 -10.66 -17.41
C GLU A 335 9.74 -9.62 -18.47
N ASP A 336 8.67 -8.89 -18.26
CA ASP A 336 8.21 -7.85 -19.18
C ASP A 336 9.15 -6.63 -19.26
N MET A 337 10.04 -6.43 -18.29
CA MET A 337 11.08 -5.39 -18.32
C MET A 337 12.41 -5.90 -18.93
N GLN A 338 12.53 -7.17 -19.27
CA GLN A 338 13.71 -7.76 -19.91
C GLN A 338 13.63 -7.72 -21.46
N VAL A 339 12.53 -7.20 -22.00
CA VAL A 339 12.24 -7.20 -23.46
C VAL A 339 13.30 -6.52 -24.33
N LEU A 340 14.11 -5.62 -23.78
CA LEU A 340 15.20 -4.96 -24.47
C LEU A 340 16.58 -5.58 -24.16
N GLY A 341 16.59 -6.72 -23.43
CA GLY A 341 17.82 -7.43 -23.04
C GLY A 341 18.57 -6.79 -21.87
N PHE A 342 17.87 -6.02 -21.02
CA PHE A 342 18.40 -5.56 -19.73
C PHE A 342 18.21 -6.67 -18.70
N ASP A 343 19.29 -7.06 -18.01
CA ASP A 343 19.32 -8.23 -17.12
C ASP A 343 19.59 -7.87 -15.63
N HIS A 344 19.61 -6.56 -15.25
CA HIS A 344 20.06 -6.08 -13.93
C HIS A 344 18.94 -5.68 -13.00
#